data_36b772a38d62c3689ea312a356ee5d40
#
_entry.id   36b772a38d62c3689ea312a356ee5d40
#
_cell.length_a   1.000
_cell.length_b   1.000
_cell.length_c   1.000
_cell.angle_alpha   90.00
_cell.angle_beta   90.00
_cell.angle_gamma   90.00
#
_symmetry.space_group_name_H-M   'P 1'
#
loop_
_entity.id
_entity.type
_entity.pdbx_description
1 polymer ?
#
loop_
_entity_poly.entity_id
_entity_poly.type
_entity_poly.pdbx_seq_one_letter_code
_entity_poly.pdbx_strand_id
1 'polypeptide(L)'
;MTVLHAILKFRVTLPLLLFLSCGWAQSTEDWIAAIVSALQNREYQKALELLPPALHASPGDSRLWAMQGAAYAGEGHKQEALVSFGKALKISPDYLPALEGAIQIEYQAGDPAAIPHLQHVLRLRPADATSHGMLAVLEYQQGSCAAAAIQFEKAGALFDSQPTGLNAYATCLVKLKQPDKAARVFQRVLALNPEDRRERRLLASVQLMAHQPQDALATLGPLLEGNDPEAETLELAATAYEDNKETPKAVSTVRQAILLDPSNVNLYLDFANLCYAHDSFQVGIDVVSDGIGLQPKAAALYFARGVLYVQLAEYEKGQADFEKAYELDPSQSLSSAAQGLAAAQQNDLDRALAKIQASLARKPNDPILLYLQADILAEKGAAPGTPEFQTAMRSARQAIALQPTLGDARGVLAKLYLESGQYKEAAEECRKALSINPNDQATVYHLIQALRKTGDTREIPDLLERLAALRKQAAHEQSERYQYKLVEGDSQSK
;
A
#
# COMPACT_ATOMS: atom_id res chain seq x y z
N MET A 1 8.57 19.94 -8.45
CA MET A 1 9.55 20.67 -9.26
C MET A 1 10.82 21.09 -8.48
N THR A 2 10.94 20.82 -7.19
CA THR A 2 12.05 21.26 -6.32
C THR A 2 13.20 20.26 -6.14
N VAL A 3 13.04 19.00 -6.54
CA VAL A 3 14.13 17.97 -6.51
C VAL A 3 15.20 18.21 -7.58
N LEU A 4 14.88 19.03 -8.58
CA LEU A 4 15.74 19.25 -9.76
C LEU A 4 16.98 20.11 -9.49
N HIS A 5 17.01 20.89 -8.40
CA HIS A 5 18.09 21.89 -8.18
C HIS A 5 19.32 21.37 -7.44
N ALA A 6 19.21 20.27 -6.70
CA ALA A 6 20.32 19.77 -5.88
C ALA A 6 21.34 18.89 -6.63
N ILE A 7 20.94 18.29 -7.76
CA ILE A 7 21.81 17.37 -8.55
C ILE A 7 22.62 18.14 -9.62
N LEU A 8 22.38 19.42 -9.81
CA LEU A 8 22.90 20.22 -10.93
C LEU A 8 24.35 20.73 -10.78
N LYS A 9 25.12 20.29 -9.80
CA LYS A 9 26.54 20.65 -9.67
C LYS A 9 27.50 19.56 -10.15
N PHE A 10 27.23 18.97 -11.32
CA PHE A 10 28.21 18.10 -11.93
C PHE A 10 29.23 18.95 -12.73
N ARG A 11 30.44 19.07 -12.18
CA ARG A 11 31.61 19.56 -12.95
C ARG A 11 32.06 18.40 -13.83
N VAL A 12 31.86 18.52 -15.14
CA VAL A 12 32.47 17.65 -16.13
C VAL A 12 33.98 17.91 -16.11
N THR A 13 34.72 17.10 -15.38
CA THR A 13 36.18 17.01 -15.52
C THR A 13 36.47 15.89 -16.51
N LEU A 14 36.81 16.28 -17.74
CA LEU A 14 37.29 15.38 -18.79
C LEU A 14 38.70 14.89 -18.41
N PRO A 15 38.94 13.56 -18.29
CA PRO A 15 40.32 13.07 -18.14
C PRO A 15 41.05 13.20 -19.48
N LEU A 16 42.14 13.94 -19.47
CA LEU A 16 43.11 14.05 -20.59
C LEU A 16 43.87 12.72 -20.72
N LEU A 17 43.54 11.89 -21.71
CA LEU A 17 44.36 10.73 -22.09
C LEU A 17 45.17 11.09 -23.37
N LEU A 18 46.45 11.36 -23.18
CA LEU A 18 47.46 11.52 -24.25
C LEU A 18 47.83 10.14 -24.82
N PHE A 19 47.52 9.87 -26.08
CA PHE A 19 48.17 8.83 -26.85
C PHE A 19 48.78 9.44 -28.13
N LEU A 20 50.11 9.36 -28.23
CA LEU A 20 50.93 9.70 -29.39
C LEU A 20 50.83 8.57 -30.44
N SER A 21 50.32 8.88 -31.63
CA SER A 21 50.62 8.09 -32.85
C SER A 21 50.61 8.99 -34.09
N CYS A 22 51.57 8.70 -34.95
CA CYS A 22 52.12 9.55 -36.02
C CYS A 22 51.21 9.96 -37.18
N GLY A 23 51.41 11.13 -37.65
CA GLY A 23 51.63 11.49 -39.08
C GLY A 23 50.42 12.02 -39.85
N TRP A 24 49.16 11.61 -39.55
CA TRP A 24 47.95 12.11 -40.22
C TRP A 24 46.83 12.49 -39.21
N ALA A 25 47.07 12.26 -37.97
CA ALA A 25 46.16 12.53 -36.89
C ALA A 25 46.25 14.00 -36.37
N GLN A 26 47.28 14.74 -36.70
CA GLN A 26 47.51 16.10 -36.19
C GLN A 26 46.38 17.08 -36.50
N SER A 27 45.73 17.01 -37.65
CA SER A 27 44.66 17.93 -38.03
C SER A 27 43.35 17.67 -37.27
N THR A 28 43.06 16.40 -36.95
CA THR A 28 41.82 16.03 -36.19
C THR A 28 41.99 16.33 -34.68
N GLU A 29 43.19 16.14 -34.17
CA GLU A 29 43.47 16.45 -32.74
C GLU A 29 43.52 17.95 -32.48
N ASP A 30 44.02 18.76 -33.40
CA ASP A 30 44.00 20.24 -33.33
C ASP A 30 42.53 20.76 -33.27
N TRP A 31 41.64 20.19 -34.11
CA TRP A 31 40.22 20.49 -34.10
C TRP A 31 39.57 20.11 -32.76
N ILE A 32 39.85 18.92 -32.23
CA ILE A 32 39.32 18.45 -30.96
C ILE A 32 39.76 19.38 -29.81
N ALA A 33 41.04 19.75 -29.79
CA ALA A 33 41.57 20.66 -28.77
C ALA A 33 40.86 22.04 -28.78
N ALA A 34 40.67 22.59 -30.00
CA ALA A 34 39.95 23.87 -30.18
C ALA A 34 38.48 23.78 -29.73
N ILE A 35 37.78 22.69 -30.09
CA ILE A 35 36.38 22.45 -29.70
C ILE A 35 36.27 22.26 -28.17
N VAL A 36 37.15 21.47 -27.57
CA VAL A 36 37.18 21.25 -26.11
C VAL A 36 37.41 22.59 -25.40
N SER A 37 38.35 23.42 -25.87
CA SER A 37 38.58 24.75 -25.30
C SER A 37 37.34 25.65 -25.42
N ALA A 38 36.65 25.67 -26.55
CA ALA A 38 35.43 26.43 -26.74
C ALA A 38 34.30 25.95 -25.80
N LEU A 39 34.13 24.63 -25.64
CA LEU A 39 33.14 24.04 -24.71
C LEU A 39 33.44 24.38 -23.25
N GLN A 40 34.73 24.31 -22.85
CA GLN A 40 35.16 24.67 -21.49
C GLN A 40 34.90 26.13 -21.13
N ASN A 41 35.11 27.02 -22.12
CA ASN A 41 34.85 28.45 -22.01
C ASN A 41 33.37 28.82 -22.21
N ARG A 42 32.48 27.84 -22.43
CA ARG A 42 31.05 28.04 -22.71
C ARG A 42 30.79 28.81 -24.01
N GLU A 43 31.74 28.83 -24.94
CA GLU A 43 31.63 29.41 -26.28
C GLU A 43 30.95 28.41 -27.21
N TYR A 44 29.68 28.02 -26.89
CA TYR A 44 28.99 26.91 -27.55
C TYR A 44 28.80 27.16 -29.04
N GLN A 45 28.45 28.38 -29.43
CA GLN A 45 28.32 28.75 -30.84
C GLN A 45 29.62 28.53 -31.64
N LYS A 46 30.75 28.93 -31.05
CA LYS A 46 32.06 28.71 -31.66
C LYS A 46 32.41 27.21 -31.77
N ALA A 47 32.04 26.43 -30.73
CA ALA A 47 32.18 24.97 -30.82
C ALA A 47 31.35 24.38 -31.98
N LEU A 48 30.11 24.86 -32.18
CA LEU A 48 29.24 24.45 -33.28
C LEU A 48 29.78 24.86 -34.68
N GLU A 49 30.52 25.97 -34.79
CA GLU A 49 31.19 26.39 -36.03
C GLU A 49 32.41 25.52 -36.37
N LEU A 50 33.13 25.03 -35.35
CA LEU A 50 34.33 24.19 -35.52
C LEU A 50 33.98 22.70 -35.78
N LEU A 51 32.81 22.24 -35.38
CA LEU A 51 32.43 20.83 -35.49
C LEU A 51 32.14 20.30 -36.90
N PRO A 52 31.46 21.04 -37.80
CA PRO A 52 31.17 20.52 -39.15
C PRO A 52 32.42 20.08 -39.95
N PRO A 53 33.50 20.86 -40.05
CA PRO A 53 34.71 20.42 -40.77
C PRO A 53 35.37 19.22 -40.05
N ALA A 54 35.39 19.19 -38.73
CA ALA A 54 35.93 18.05 -37.96
C ALA A 54 35.12 16.76 -38.21
N LEU A 55 33.81 16.84 -38.21
CA LEU A 55 32.89 15.73 -38.50
C LEU A 55 32.95 15.28 -39.94
N HIS A 56 33.21 16.19 -40.90
CA HIS A 56 33.41 15.83 -42.28
C HIS A 56 34.72 15.03 -42.47
N ALA A 57 35.79 15.41 -41.74
CA ALA A 57 37.07 14.70 -41.76
C ALA A 57 37.00 13.34 -41.03
N SER A 58 36.21 13.24 -39.96
CA SER A 58 36.15 12.04 -39.12
C SER A 58 34.70 11.73 -38.69
N PRO A 59 33.81 11.31 -39.62
CA PRO A 59 32.39 11.08 -39.31
C PRO A 59 32.13 9.89 -38.39
N GLY A 60 33.12 8.98 -38.26
CA GLY A 60 33.07 7.84 -37.35
C GLY A 60 33.63 8.11 -35.94
N ASP A 61 34.00 9.34 -35.63
CA ASP A 61 34.50 9.68 -34.27
C ASP A 61 33.32 10.05 -33.33
N SER A 62 32.99 9.14 -32.41
CA SER A 62 31.94 9.33 -31.43
C SER A 62 32.16 10.54 -30.49
N ARG A 63 33.44 10.94 -30.29
CA ARG A 63 33.82 12.09 -29.46
C ARG A 63 33.28 13.38 -30.07
N LEU A 64 33.43 13.57 -31.37
CA LEU A 64 32.96 14.76 -32.09
C LEU A 64 31.42 14.90 -32.01
N TRP A 65 30.72 13.79 -32.23
CA TRP A 65 29.26 13.78 -32.09
C TRP A 65 28.79 14.09 -30.65
N ALA A 66 29.49 13.58 -29.64
CA ALA A 66 29.18 13.91 -28.25
C ALA A 66 29.50 15.38 -27.94
N MET A 67 30.60 15.94 -28.46
CA MET A 67 30.91 17.38 -28.30
C MET A 67 29.86 18.26 -28.98
N GLN A 68 29.31 17.82 -30.13
CA GLN A 68 28.21 18.51 -30.79
C GLN A 68 26.95 18.48 -29.94
N GLY A 69 26.64 17.32 -29.34
CA GLY A 69 25.55 17.19 -28.39
C GLY A 69 25.71 18.10 -27.16
N ALA A 70 26.93 18.19 -26.63
CA ALA A 70 27.22 19.07 -25.49
C ALA A 70 27.11 20.56 -25.87
N ALA A 71 27.54 20.96 -27.05
CA ALA A 71 27.41 22.32 -27.56
C ALA A 71 25.93 22.71 -27.74
N TYR A 72 25.13 21.86 -28.39
CA TYR A 72 23.68 22.08 -28.51
C TYR A 72 22.98 22.12 -27.17
N ALA A 73 23.34 21.24 -26.22
CA ALA A 73 22.79 21.27 -24.87
C ALA A 73 23.11 22.58 -24.12
N GLY A 74 24.32 23.11 -24.32
CA GLY A 74 24.76 24.40 -23.76
C GLY A 74 23.97 25.58 -24.33
N GLU A 75 23.58 25.57 -25.60
CA GLU A 75 22.71 26.55 -26.26
C GLU A 75 21.22 26.34 -25.92
N GLY A 76 20.84 25.26 -25.23
CA GLY A 76 19.45 24.96 -24.90
C GLY A 76 18.70 24.20 -26.00
N HIS A 77 19.37 23.82 -27.08
CA HIS A 77 18.84 23.05 -28.22
C HIS A 77 18.78 21.56 -27.89
N LYS A 78 17.84 21.18 -26.99
CA LYS A 78 17.76 19.83 -26.37
C LYS A 78 17.56 18.71 -27.39
N GLN A 79 16.74 18.93 -28.42
CA GLN A 79 16.45 17.91 -29.44
C GLN A 79 17.67 17.62 -30.31
N GLU A 80 18.35 18.66 -30.79
CA GLU A 80 19.57 18.56 -31.56
C GLU A 80 20.70 17.92 -30.77
N ALA A 81 20.75 18.20 -29.47
CA ALA A 81 21.69 17.57 -28.53
C ALA A 81 21.46 16.07 -28.46
N LEU A 82 20.19 15.63 -28.23
CA LEU A 82 19.83 14.20 -28.16
C LEU A 82 20.10 13.48 -29.46
N VAL A 83 19.85 14.12 -30.63
CA VAL A 83 20.19 13.55 -31.95
C VAL A 83 21.69 13.33 -32.06
N SER A 84 22.50 14.30 -31.63
CA SER A 84 23.97 14.22 -31.70
C SER A 84 24.53 13.18 -30.74
N PHE A 85 24.04 13.11 -29.48
CA PHE A 85 24.39 12.06 -28.56
C PHE A 85 23.99 10.67 -29.08
N GLY A 86 22.79 10.55 -29.67
CA GLY A 86 22.34 9.30 -30.30
C GLY A 86 23.24 8.83 -31.45
N LYS A 87 23.82 9.76 -32.26
CA LYS A 87 24.83 9.41 -33.28
C LYS A 87 26.12 8.93 -32.64
N ALA A 88 26.60 9.58 -31.57
CA ALA A 88 27.78 9.15 -30.83
C ALA A 88 27.60 7.72 -30.28
N LEU A 89 26.41 7.42 -29.70
CA LEU A 89 26.10 6.11 -29.12
C LEU A 89 25.88 5.01 -30.18
N LYS A 90 25.45 5.36 -31.40
CA LYS A 90 25.42 4.40 -32.52
C LYS A 90 26.81 3.96 -32.95
N ILE A 91 27.82 4.85 -32.86
CA ILE A 91 29.21 4.55 -33.19
C ILE A 91 29.90 3.81 -32.04
N SER A 92 29.73 4.32 -30.81
CA SER A 92 30.33 3.78 -29.60
C SER A 92 29.26 3.69 -28.49
N PRO A 93 28.58 2.55 -28.35
CA PRO A 93 27.48 2.39 -27.40
C PRO A 93 27.86 2.66 -25.93
N ASP A 94 29.11 2.37 -25.57
CA ASP A 94 29.62 2.52 -24.20
C ASP A 94 30.28 3.89 -23.94
N TYR A 95 30.10 4.86 -24.86
CA TYR A 95 30.72 6.16 -24.70
C TYR A 95 30.01 7.00 -23.62
N LEU A 96 30.57 6.96 -22.42
CA LEU A 96 29.98 7.57 -21.21
C LEU A 96 29.60 9.05 -21.36
N PRO A 97 30.45 9.94 -21.97
CA PRO A 97 30.05 11.34 -22.12
C PRO A 97 28.76 11.55 -22.92
N ALA A 98 28.50 10.69 -23.91
CA ALA A 98 27.27 10.76 -24.71
C ALA A 98 26.07 10.20 -23.91
N LEU A 99 26.26 9.10 -23.14
CA LEU A 99 25.24 8.55 -22.26
C LEU A 99 24.85 9.57 -21.19
N GLU A 100 25.85 10.12 -20.48
CA GLU A 100 25.63 11.10 -19.41
C GLU A 100 24.95 12.38 -19.91
N GLY A 101 25.35 12.85 -21.12
CA GLY A 101 24.72 14.01 -21.74
C GLY A 101 23.27 13.78 -22.15
N ALA A 102 22.94 12.62 -22.72
CA ALA A 102 21.57 12.25 -23.07
C ALA A 102 20.73 12.10 -21.78
N ILE A 103 21.23 11.35 -20.80
CA ILE A 103 20.58 11.14 -19.50
C ILE A 103 20.23 12.47 -18.83
N GLN A 104 21.16 13.44 -18.85
CA GLN A 104 20.92 14.73 -18.20
C GLN A 104 19.71 15.46 -18.78
N ILE A 105 19.58 15.46 -20.12
CA ILE A 105 18.46 16.13 -20.81
C ILE A 105 17.15 15.38 -20.55
N GLU A 106 17.16 14.06 -20.74
CA GLU A 106 15.99 13.19 -20.57
C GLU A 106 15.50 13.21 -19.13
N TYR A 107 16.40 13.08 -18.15
CA TYR A 107 16.06 13.12 -16.71
C TYR A 107 15.46 14.47 -16.29
N GLN A 108 16.03 15.60 -16.78
CA GLN A 108 15.47 16.92 -16.51
C GLN A 108 14.08 17.12 -17.10
N ALA A 109 13.78 16.43 -18.19
CA ALA A 109 12.46 16.42 -18.81
C ALA A 109 11.49 15.45 -18.10
N GLY A 110 11.95 14.60 -17.19
CA GLY A 110 11.18 13.50 -16.64
C GLY A 110 10.88 12.41 -17.67
N ASP A 111 11.69 12.32 -18.74
CA ASP A 111 11.46 11.40 -19.84
C ASP A 111 11.92 9.98 -19.45
N PRO A 112 11.03 8.97 -19.55
CA PRO A 112 11.39 7.57 -19.35
C PRO A 112 12.51 7.05 -20.26
N ALA A 113 12.79 7.71 -21.38
CA ALA A 113 13.90 7.37 -22.28
C ALA A 113 15.27 7.37 -21.56
N ALA A 114 15.41 8.09 -20.44
CA ALA A 114 16.62 8.05 -19.60
C ALA A 114 16.85 6.68 -18.95
N ILE A 115 15.80 5.87 -18.70
CA ILE A 115 15.89 4.59 -17.98
C ILE A 115 16.87 3.61 -18.66
N PRO A 116 16.74 3.27 -19.96
CA PRO A 116 17.68 2.37 -20.62
C PRO A 116 19.11 2.92 -20.64
N HIS A 117 19.30 4.23 -20.77
CA HIS A 117 20.62 4.86 -20.72
C HIS A 117 21.24 4.77 -19.32
N LEU A 118 20.46 5.04 -18.26
CA LEU A 118 20.89 4.86 -16.87
C LEU A 118 21.25 3.41 -16.56
N GLN A 119 20.42 2.47 -16.99
CA GLN A 119 20.73 1.03 -16.86
C GLN A 119 22.00 0.66 -17.61
N HIS A 120 22.30 1.29 -18.72
CA HIS A 120 23.55 1.09 -19.47
C HIS A 120 24.75 1.63 -18.67
N VAL A 121 24.66 2.85 -18.16
CA VAL A 121 25.71 3.41 -17.28
C VAL A 121 25.96 2.50 -16.08
N LEU A 122 24.90 1.97 -15.44
CA LEU A 122 25.02 1.07 -14.30
C LEU A 122 25.63 -0.30 -14.65
N ARG A 123 25.55 -0.77 -15.90
CA ARG A 123 26.32 -1.94 -16.36
C ARG A 123 27.83 -1.65 -16.44
N LEU A 124 28.19 -0.42 -16.82
CA LEU A 124 29.58 0.01 -16.93
C LEU A 124 30.16 0.42 -15.58
N ARG A 125 29.33 1.04 -14.72
CA ARG A 125 29.66 1.56 -13.39
C ARG A 125 28.62 1.14 -12.35
N PRO A 126 28.67 -0.12 -11.86
CA PRO A 126 27.62 -0.68 -10.99
C PRO A 126 27.47 0.02 -9.64
N ALA A 127 28.43 0.82 -9.20
CA ALA A 127 28.41 1.54 -7.91
C ALA A 127 28.13 3.05 -8.08
N ASP A 128 27.67 3.51 -9.26
CA ASP A 128 27.40 4.92 -9.46
C ASP A 128 26.10 5.36 -8.77
N ALA A 129 26.24 5.93 -7.55
CA ALA A 129 25.14 6.36 -6.72
C ALA A 129 24.23 7.38 -7.43
N THR A 130 24.77 8.26 -8.27
CA THR A 130 24.00 9.27 -9.00
C THR A 130 23.06 8.62 -10.01
N SER A 131 23.57 7.68 -10.83
CA SER A 131 22.74 6.93 -11.78
C SER A 131 21.68 6.08 -11.08
N HIS A 132 22.01 5.46 -9.94
CA HIS A 132 21.02 4.77 -9.10
C HIS A 132 19.95 5.73 -8.60
N GLY A 133 20.34 6.92 -8.11
CA GLY A 133 19.42 7.92 -7.63
C GLY A 133 18.46 8.45 -8.70
N MET A 134 19.00 8.78 -9.89
CA MET A 134 18.19 9.21 -11.03
C MET A 134 17.19 8.12 -11.46
N LEU A 135 17.67 6.87 -11.56
CA LEU A 135 16.84 5.73 -11.93
C LEU A 135 15.74 5.49 -10.89
N ALA A 136 16.05 5.58 -9.61
CA ALA A 136 15.07 5.43 -8.52
C ALA A 136 13.92 6.45 -8.64
N VAL A 137 14.23 7.71 -8.92
CA VAL A 137 13.23 8.77 -9.06
C VAL A 137 12.32 8.52 -10.27
N LEU A 138 12.90 8.14 -11.43
CA LEU A 138 12.12 7.86 -12.64
C LEU A 138 11.22 6.63 -12.46
N GLU A 139 11.73 5.55 -11.88
CA GLU A 139 10.96 4.34 -11.60
C GLU A 139 9.83 4.61 -10.58
N TYR A 140 10.07 5.46 -9.57
CA TYR A 140 9.03 5.93 -8.66
C TYR A 140 7.93 6.70 -9.39
N GLN A 141 8.31 7.63 -10.28
CA GLN A 141 7.36 8.43 -11.07
C GLN A 141 6.49 7.54 -11.97
N GLN A 142 7.02 6.41 -12.44
CA GLN A 142 6.28 5.40 -13.19
C GLN A 142 5.47 4.44 -12.33
N GLY A 143 5.49 4.59 -11.01
CA GLY A 143 4.79 3.68 -10.09
C GLY A 143 5.47 2.34 -9.86
N SER A 144 6.66 2.12 -10.41
CA SER A 144 7.44 0.88 -10.29
C SER A 144 8.17 0.79 -8.95
N CYS A 145 7.41 0.80 -7.84
CA CYS A 145 7.97 0.89 -6.49
C CYS A 145 8.95 -0.24 -6.15
N ALA A 146 8.78 -1.45 -6.68
CA ALA A 146 9.68 -2.55 -6.40
C ALA A 146 11.09 -2.30 -6.97
N ALA A 147 11.17 -1.80 -8.21
CA ALA A 147 12.44 -1.43 -8.83
C ALA A 147 13.04 -0.19 -8.16
N ALA A 148 12.22 0.86 -7.98
CA ALA A 148 12.65 2.11 -7.36
C ALA A 148 13.27 1.91 -5.97
N ALA A 149 12.68 1.06 -5.12
CA ALA A 149 13.19 0.80 -3.78
C ALA A 149 14.61 0.21 -3.79
N ILE A 150 14.89 -0.70 -4.73
CA ILE A 150 16.23 -1.27 -4.92
C ILE A 150 17.23 -0.19 -5.32
N GLN A 151 16.84 0.72 -6.19
CA GLN A 151 17.71 1.79 -6.66
C GLN A 151 17.93 2.85 -5.59
N PHE A 152 16.90 3.22 -4.80
CA PHE A 152 17.05 4.10 -3.64
C PHE A 152 18.04 3.52 -2.62
N GLU A 153 17.97 2.22 -2.34
CA GLU A 153 18.89 1.55 -1.42
C GLU A 153 20.33 1.59 -1.93
N LYS A 154 20.54 1.37 -3.24
CA LYS A 154 21.88 1.44 -3.86
C LYS A 154 22.41 2.86 -3.99
N ALA A 155 21.54 3.87 -4.14
CA ALA A 155 21.94 5.27 -4.13
C ALA A 155 22.48 5.73 -2.75
N GLY A 156 22.13 5.00 -1.69
CA GLY A 156 22.66 5.18 -0.34
C GLY A 156 22.49 6.59 0.21
N ALA A 157 23.60 7.23 0.60
CA ALA A 157 23.60 8.54 1.23
C ALA A 157 23.23 9.72 0.30
N LEU A 158 23.04 9.48 -1.00
CA LEU A 158 22.72 10.55 -1.96
C LEU A 158 21.48 11.34 -1.56
N PHE A 159 20.51 10.69 -0.91
CA PHE A 159 19.26 11.30 -0.49
C PHE A 159 19.24 11.78 0.96
N ASP A 160 20.31 11.61 1.75
CA ASP A 160 20.32 11.93 3.19
C ASP A 160 19.93 13.37 3.52
N SER A 161 20.17 14.31 2.59
CA SER A 161 19.78 15.71 2.72
C SER A 161 18.60 16.12 1.81
N GLN A 162 17.89 15.13 1.22
CA GLN A 162 16.85 15.38 0.24
C GLN A 162 15.49 14.79 0.70
N PRO A 163 14.66 15.55 1.42
CA PRO A 163 13.39 15.05 1.97
C PRO A 163 12.49 14.43 0.91
N THR A 164 12.43 15.03 -0.28
CA THR A 164 11.57 14.55 -1.36
C THR A 164 11.99 13.16 -1.87
N GLY A 165 13.29 12.90 -1.98
CA GLY A 165 13.80 11.60 -2.38
C GLY A 165 13.56 10.53 -1.31
N LEU A 166 13.80 10.88 -0.04
CA LEU A 166 13.50 10.00 1.09
C LEU A 166 12.00 9.69 1.18
N ASN A 167 11.12 10.68 0.99
CA ASN A 167 9.67 10.49 0.99
C ASN A 167 9.21 9.57 -0.15
N ALA A 168 9.78 9.71 -1.33
CA ALA A 168 9.52 8.80 -2.45
C ALA A 168 9.91 7.34 -2.11
N TYR A 169 11.09 7.17 -1.50
CA TYR A 169 11.57 5.86 -1.06
C TYR A 169 10.66 5.26 0.02
N ALA A 170 10.33 6.03 1.07
CA ALA A 170 9.45 5.58 2.15
C ALA A 170 8.06 5.20 1.62
N THR A 171 7.49 6.01 0.71
CA THR A 171 6.22 5.72 0.05
C THR A 171 6.26 4.40 -0.72
N CYS A 172 7.35 4.12 -1.43
CA CYS A 172 7.52 2.82 -2.08
C CYS A 172 7.57 1.67 -1.07
N LEU A 173 8.28 1.82 0.05
CA LEU A 173 8.35 0.80 1.09
C LEU A 173 6.98 0.51 1.73
N VAL A 174 6.16 1.54 1.94
CA VAL A 174 4.76 1.37 2.40
C VAL A 174 3.95 0.57 1.39
N LYS A 175 4.01 0.92 0.10
CA LYS A 175 3.32 0.17 -0.97
C LYS A 175 3.78 -1.29 -1.07
N LEU A 176 5.05 -1.56 -0.75
CA LEU A 176 5.64 -2.90 -0.72
C LEU A 176 5.36 -3.66 0.59
N LYS A 177 4.52 -3.11 1.48
CA LYS A 177 4.20 -3.68 2.80
C LYS A 177 5.44 -3.93 3.67
N GLN A 178 6.38 -2.98 3.65
CA GLN A 178 7.59 -2.97 4.47
C GLN A 178 7.59 -1.78 5.46
N PRO A 179 6.61 -1.71 6.39
CA PRO A 179 6.41 -0.54 7.23
C PRO A 179 7.59 -0.27 8.18
N ASP A 180 8.28 -1.30 8.69
CA ASP A 180 9.47 -1.12 9.52
C ASP A 180 10.61 -0.38 8.81
N LYS A 181 10.83 -0.70 7.53
CA LYS A 181 11.82 0.02 6.73
C LYS A 181 11.35 1.43 6.41
N ALA A 182 10.06 1.60 6.09
CA ALA A 182 9.48 2.91 5.82
C ALA A 182 9.59 3.84 7.02
N ALA A 183 9.29 3.36 8.24
CA ALA A 183 9.42 4.13 9.47
C ALA A 183 10.85 4.66 9.67
N ARG A 184 11.87 3.82 9.47
CA ARG A 184 13.28 4.27 9.54
C ARG A 184 13.61 5.36 8.52
N VAL A 185 13.04 5.29 7.31
CA VAL A 185 13.27 6.33 6.29
C VAL A 185 12.52 7.61 6.66
N PHE A 186 11.26 7.54 7.12
CA PHE A 186 10.52 8.71 7.59
C PHE A 186 11.15 9.37 8.82
N GLN A 187 11.80 8.59 9.72
CA GLN A 187 12.58 9.16 10.82
C GLN A 187 13.71 10.06 10.30
N ARG A 188 14.39 9.65 9.22
CA ARG A 188 15.42 10.47 8.57
C ARG A 188 14.81 11.74 7.94
N VAL A 189 13.62 11.62 7.31
CA VAL A 189 12.90 12.81 6.79
C VAL A 189 12.59 13.80 7.90
N LEU A 190 11.99 13.30 9.00
CA LEU A 190 11.63 14.15 10.13
C LEU A 190 12.87 14.78 10.80
N ALA A 191 14.00 14.09 10.82
CA ALA A 191 15.26 14.64 11.34
C ALA A 191 15.78 15.86 10.54
N LEU A 192 15.41 15.98 9.25
CA LEU A 192 15.76 17.15 8.43
C LEU A 192 14.89 18.36 8.74
N ASN A 193 13.66 18.16 9.17
CA ASN A 193 12.74 19.19 9.61
C ASN A 193 11.90 18.70 10.81
N PRO A 194 12.42 18.77 12.03
CA PRO A 194 11.75 18.23 13.22
C PRO A 194 10.41 18.91 13.56
N GLU A 195 10.19 20.11 13.06
CA GLU A 195 8.95 20.88 13.31
C GLU A 195 7.84 20.58 12.29
N ASP A 196 8.09 19.73 11.31
CA ASP A 196 7.09 19.40 10.29
C ASP A 196 6.01 18.50 10.86
N ARG A 197 4.85 19.12 11.15
CA ARG A 197 3.68 18.43 11.74
C ARG A 197 3.17 17.31 10.85
N ARG A 198 3.19 17.51 9.52
CA ARG A 198 2.71 16.51 8.55
C ARG A 198 3.64 15.30 8.49
N GLU A 199 4.95 15.54 8.38
CA GLU A 199 5.93 14.45 8.34
C GLU A 199 5.92 13.66 9.65
N ARG A 200 5.69 14.31 10.78
CA ARG A 200 5.53 13.67 12.09
C ARG A 200 4.31 12.75 12.13
N ARG A 201 3.15 13.20 11.60
CA ARG A 201 1.94 12.34 11.50
C ARG A 201 2.16 11.18 10.54
N LEU A 202 2.81 11.40 9.38
CA LEU A 202 3.15 10.33 8.45
C LEU A 202 4.04 9.25 9.09
N LEU A 203 5.07 9.67 9.83
CA LEU A 203 5.91 8.74 10.57
C LEU A 203 5.09 7.93 11.59
N ALA A 204 4.28 8.59 12.40
CA ALA A 204 3.44 7.93 13.40
C ALA A 204 2.47 6.92 12.74
N SER A 205 1.83 7.29 11.64
CA SER A 205 0.95 6.40 10.88
C SER A 205 1.69 5.14 10.40
N VAL A 206 2.91 5.30 9.90
CA VAL A 206 3.73 4.16 9.45
C VAL A 206 4.23 3.31 10.61
N GLN A 207 4.53 3.92 11.76
CA GLN A 207 4.88 3.19 12.99
C GLN A 207 3.70 2.34 13.48
N LEU A 208 2.46 2.84 13.41
CA LEU A 208 1.25 2.05 13.68
C LEU A 208 1.11 0.88 12.70
N MET A 209 1.33 1.11 11.40
CA MET A 209 1.36 0.01 10.42
C MET A 209 2.44 -1.03 10.69
N ALA A 210 3.53 -0.64 11.36
CA ALA A 210 4.63 -1.51 11.80
C ALA A 210 4.37 -2.14 13.18
N HIS A 211 3.17 -1.98 13.77
CA HIS A 211 2.84 -2.41 15.12
C HIS A 211 3.78 -1.87 16.22
N GLN A 212 4.16 -0.59 16.08
CA GLN A 212 5.05 0.15 16.99
C GLN A 212 4.27 1.29 17.69
N PRO A 213 3.22 1.02 18.49
CA PRO A 213 2.35 2.05 19.05
C PRO A 213 3.08 2.99 20.02
N GLN A 214 4.04 2.48 20.78
CA GLN A 214 4.84 3.29 21.70
C GLN A 214 5.70 4.33 20.97
N ASP A 215 6.33 3.92 19.85
CA ASP A 215 7.11 4.82 19.01
C ASP A 215 6.20 5.87 18.35
N ALA A 216 4.99 5.47 17.92
CA ALA A 216 4.00 6.38 17.37
C ALA A 216 3.57 7.44 18.39
N LEU A 217 3.29 7.05 19.64
CA LEU A 217 2.98 7.99 20.73
C LEU A 217 4.15 8.94 21.02
N ALA A 218 5.37 8.42 21.08
CA ALA A 218 6.56 9.26 21.27
C ALA A 218 6.74 10.26 20.10
N THR A 219 6.48 9.80 18.88
CA THR A 219 6.53 10.67 17.69
C THR A 219 5.47 11.77 17.72
N LEU A 220 4.24 11.45 18.16
CA LEU A 220 3.13 12.40 18.25
C LEU A 220 3.23 13.34 19.47
N GLY A 221 3.99 12.97 20.52
CA GLY A 221 4.09 13.69 21.79
C GLY A 221 4.18 15.20 21.64
N PRO A 222 5.12 15.77 20.85
CA PRO A 222 5.22 17.23 20.68
C PRO A 222 3.97 17.90 20.08
N LEU A 223 3.16 17.17 19.30
CA LEU A 223 1.89 17.68 18.76
C LEU A 223 0.75 17.58 19.77
N LEU A 224 0.80 16.60 20.68
CA LEU A 224 -0.22 16.37 21.72
C LEU A 224 -0.02 17.32 22.92
N GLU A 225 1.22 17.66 23.26
CA GLU A 225 1.57 18.58 24.33
C GLU A 225 1.35 20.05 23.95
N GLY A 226 1.15 20.34 22.66
CA GLY A 226 0.85 21.67 22.14
C GLY A 226 -0.55 22.15 22.56
N ASN A 227 -0.76 23.48 22.56
CA ASN A 227 -2.05 24.08 22.93
C ASN A 227 -3.15 23.94 21.86
N ASP A 228 -2.84 23.37 20.69
CA ASP A 228 -3.75 23.26 19.54
C ASP A 228 -3.54 21.92 18.82
N PRO A 229 -4.01 20.80 19.41
CA PRO A 229 -3.95 19.50 18.76
C PRO A 229 -4.95 19.46 17.60
N GLU A 230 -4.52 18.96 16.44
CA GLU A 230 -5.39 18.75 15.30
C GLU A 230 -6.14 17.41 15.43
N ALA A 231 -7.38 17.33 14.91
CA ALA A 231 -8.20 16.12 14.98
C ALA A 231 -7.48 14.89 14.40
N GLU A 232 -6.77 15.03 13.28
CA GLU A 232 -5.95 13.95 12.68
C GLU A 232 -4.84 13.44 13.62
N THR A 233 -4.24 14.34 14.41
CA THR A 233 -3.22 13.97 15.39
C THR A 233 -3.83 13.16 16.53
N LEU A 234 -5.01 13.56 17.00
CA LEU A 234 -5.74 12.84 18.05
C LEU A 234 -6.26 11.49 17.56
N GLU A 235 -6.71 11.37 16.31
CA GLU A 235 -7.12 10.12 15.68
C GLU A 235 -5.97 9.09 15.69
N LEU A 236 -4.79 9.49 15.23
CA LEU A 236 -3.59 8.65 15.27
C LEU A 236 -3.18 8.28 16.71
N ALA A 237 -3.27 9.24 17.63
CA ALA A 237 -2.94 9.00 19.02
C ALA A 237 -3.95 8.04 19.69
N ALA A 238 -5.23 8.15 19.37
CA ALA A 238 -6.26 7.23 19.88
C ALA A 238 -5.99 5.79 19.42
N THR A 239 -5.68 5.61 18.14
CA THR A 239 -5.26 4.31 17.58
C THR A 239 -4.02 3.77 18.30
N ALA A 240 -3.02 4.63 18.50
CA ALA A 240 -1.78 4.25 19.18
C ALA A 240 -2.03 3.86 20.66
N TYR A 241 -2.89 4.60 21.37
CA TYR A 241 -3.28 4.24 22.76
C TYR A 241 -4.01 2.91 22.81
N GLU A 242 -4.92 2.63 21.86
CA GLU A 242 -5.62 1.36 21.81
C GLU A 242 -4.69 0.19 21.55
N ASP A 243 -3.81 0.31 20.53
CA ASP A 243 -2.80 -0.72 20.22
C ASP A 243 -1.82 -0.93 21.41
N ASN A 244 -1.60 0.11 22.22
CA ASN A 244 -0.78 0.05 23.44
C ASN A 244 -1.56 -0.44 24.66
N LYS A 245 -2.84 -0.87 24.52
CA LYS A 245 -3.72 -1.33 25.59
C LYS A 245 -4.07 -0.26 26.63
N GLU A 246 -4.07 0.99 26.23
CA GLU A 246 -4.45 2.16 27.03
C GLU A 246 -5.85 2.66 26.65
N THR A 247 -6.82 1.75 26.55
CA THR A 247 -8.19 2.00 26.08
C THR A 247 -8.87 3.25 26.68
N PRO A 248 -8.77 3.55 28.01
CA PRO A 248 -9.36 4.77 28.56
C PRO A 248 -8.80 6.05 27.92
N LYS A 249 -7.51 6.07 27.59
CA LYS A 249 -6.89 7.20 26.87
C LYS A 249 -7.34 7.24 25.42
N ALA A 250 -7.42 6.10 24.74
CA ALA A 250 -7.94 6.02 23.38
C ALA A 250 -9.35 6.64 23.30
N VAL A 251 -10.26 6.24 24.19
CA VAL A 251 -11.64 6.76 24.26
C VAL A 251 -11.68 8.26 24.48
N SER A 252 -10.92 8.77 25.46
CA SER A 252 -10.89 10.21 25.73
C SER A 252 -10.32 11.01 24.55
N THR A 253 -9.32 10.47 23.89
CA THR A 253 -8.63 11.12 22.77
C THR A 253 -9.50 11.17 21.51
N VAL A 254 -10.17 10.07 21.14
CA VAL A 254 -11.07 10.10 19.97
C VAL A 254 -12.29 10.99 20.23
N ARG A 255 -12.81 11.06 21.47
CA ARG A 255 -13.86 12.04 21.82
C ARG A 255 -13.39 13.49 21.64
N GLN A 256 -12.16 13.81 22.02
CA GLN A 256 -11.59 15.13 21.77
C GLN A 256 -11.47 15.41 20.27
N ALA A 257 -11.05 14.43 19.46
CA ALA A 257 -11.01 14.57 18.00
C ALA A 257 -12.39 14.88 17.42
N ILE A 258 -13.45 14.18 17.87
CA ILE A 258 -14.83 14.44 17.45
C ILE A 258 -15.27 15.87 17.81
N LEU A 259 -14.90 16.37 18.99
CA LEU A 259 -15.23 17.75 19.38
C LEU A 259 -14.52 18.80 18.51
N LEU A 260 -13.31 18.52 18.02
CA LEU A 260 -12.57 19.40 17.13
C LEU A 260 -13.06 19.38 15.69
N ASP A 261 -13.42 18.21 15.20
CA ASP A 261 -13.98 18.05 13.85
C ASP A 261 -15.22 17.14 13.87
N PRO A 262 -16.38 17.69 14.31
CA PRO A 262 -17.62 16.91 14.37
C PRO A 262 -18.19 16.54 13.00
N SER A 263 -17.61 17.06 11.92
CA SER A 263 -18.02 16.71 10.55
C SER A 263 -17.27 15.49 9.99
N ASN A 264 -16.21 15.05 10.63
CA ASN A 264 -15.40 13.92 10.17
C ASN A 264 -16.05 12.57 10.54
N VAL A 265 -16.63 11.94 9.54
CA VAL A 265 -17.31 10.64 9.67
C VAL A 265 -16.38 9.55 10.23
N ASN A 266 -15.10 9.57 9.87
CA ASN A 266 -14.15 8.52 10.28
C ASN A 266 -13.97 8.47 11.80
N LEU A 267 -13.99 9.61 12.49
CA LEU A 267 -13.86 9.65 13.95
C LEU A 267 -14.98 8.91 14.67
N TYR A 268 -16.21 9.00 14.14
CA TYR A 268 -17.35 8.24 14.67
C TYR A 268 -17.22 6.74 14.36
N LEU A 269 -16.67 6.38 13.20
CA LEU A 269 -16.40 4.99 12.84
C LEU A 269 -15.31 4.39 13.72
N ASP A 270 -14.25 5.13 14.01
CA ASP A 270 -13.18 4.69 14.92
C ASP A 270 -13.71 4.51 16.33
N PHE A 271 -14.56 5.44 16.79
CA PHE A 271 -15.24 5.29 18.09
C PHE A 271 -16.16 4.06 18.12
N ALA A 272 -16.91 3.81 17.05
CA ALA A 272 -17.75 2.62 16.93
C ALA A 272 -16.95 1.33 16.95
N ASN A 273 -15.80 1.30 16.24
CA ASN A 273 -14.89 0.16 16.23
C ASN A 273 -14.31 -0.11 17.63
N LEU A 274 -13.92 0.95 18.34
CA LEU A 274 -13.44 0.87 19.71
C LEU A 274 -14.53 0.31 20.65
N CYS A 275 -15.76 0.82 20.54
CA CYS A 275 -16.91 0.30 21.30
C CYS A 275 -17.23 -1.15 20.95
N TYR A 276 -17.11 -1.54 19.70
CA TYR A 276 -17.28 -2.92 19.25
C TYR A 276 -16.23 -3.85 19.87
N ALA A 277 -14.95 -3.42 19.85
CA ALA A 277 -13.85 -4.20 20.41
C ALA A 277 -13.97 -4.46 21.91
N HIS A 278 -14.67 -3.59 22.65
CA HIS A 278 -14.83 -3.66 24.10
C HIS A 278 -16.28 -3.92 24.56
N ASP A 279 -17.10 -4.52 23.71
CA ASP A 279 -18.51 -4.89 24.01
C ASP A 279 -19.35 -3.73 24.58
N SER A 280 -19.00 -2.49 24.20
CA SER A 280 -19.64 -1.25 24.71
C SER A 280 -20.64 -0.70 23.69
N PHE A 281 -21.50 -1.57 23.19
CA PHE A 281 -22.31 -1.35 21.99
C PHE A 281 -23.26 -0.15 22.12
N GLN A 282 -23.90 0.04 23.29
CA GLN A 282 -24.84 1.15 23.51
C GLN A 282 -24.11 2.50 23.43
N VAL A 283 -22.94 2.62 24.04
CA VAL A 283 -22.12 3.84 23.97
C VAL A 283 -21.74 4.18 22.54
N GLY A 284 -21.38 3.18 21.75
CA GLY A 284 -21.10 3.34 20.31
C GLY A 284 -22.33 3.80 19.53
N ILE A 285 -23.51 3.21 19.80
CA ILE A 285 -24.78 3.59 19.16
C ILE A 285 -25.11 5.06 19.41
N ASP A 286 -24.93 5.53 20.64
CA ASP A 286 -25.26 6.91 21.02
C ASP A 286 -24.35 7.89 20.27
N VAL A 287 -23.04 7.70 20.29
CA VAL A 287 -22.08 8.57 19.59
C VAL A 287 -22.27 8.52 18.07
N VAL A 288 -22.48 7.34 17.49
CA VAL A 288 -22.74 7.23 16.03
C VAL A 288 -24.08 7.90 15.67
N SER A 289 -25.07 7.86 16.55
CA SER A 289 -26.34 8.53 16.32
C SER A 289 -26.19 10.07 16.28
N ASP A 290 -25.32 10.64 17.13
CA ASP A 290 -24.95 12.04 17.06
C ASP A 290 -24.29 12.36 15.71
N GLY A 291 -23.35 11.51 15.26
CA GLY A 291 -22.73 11.61 13.94
C GLY A 291 -23.74 11.57 12.79
N ILE A 292 -24.74 10.69 12.84
CA ILE A 292 -25.82 10.61 11.87
C ILE A 292 -26.64 11.90 11.87
N GLY A 293 -26.90 12.49 13.05
CA GLY A 293 -27.59 13.78 13.17
C GLY A 293 -26.89 14.89 12.39
N LEU A 294 -25.56 14.91 12.41
CA LEU A 294 -24.72 15.89 11.71
C LEU A 294 -24.51 15.53 10.23
N GLN A 295 -24.40 14.24 9.92
CA GLN A 295 -24.08 13.70 8.59
C GLN A 295 -25.13 12.66 8.15
N PRO A 296 -26.40 13.07 7.90
CA PRO A 296 -27.51 12.12 7.65
C PRO A 296 -27.42 11.38 6.30
N LYS A 297 -26.43 11.72 5.48
CA LYS A 297 -26.15 11.03 4.20
C LYS A 297 -24.95 10.11 4.24
N ALA A 298 -24.29 9.99 5.38
CA ALA A 298 -23.11 9.12 5.54
C ALA A 298 -23.55 7.66 5.73
N ALA A 299 -23.61 6.91 4.63
CA ALA A 299 -24.00 5.48 4.64
C ALA A 299 -23.22 4.65 5.64
N ALA A 300 -21.91 4.93 5.80
CA ALA A 300 -21.01 4.21 6.70
C ALA A 300 -21.45 4.31 8.18
N LEU A 301 -22.02 5.45 8.61
CA LEU A 301 -22.49 5.60 9.99
C LEU A 301 -23.72 4.73 10.27
N TYR A 302 -24.68 4.66 9.35
CA TYR A 302 -25.80 3.73 9.49
C TYR A 302 -25.34 2.29 9.50
N PHE A 303 -24.40 1.93 8.64
CA PHE A 303 -23.82 0.60 8.65
C PHE A 303 -23.17 0.27 10.01
N ALA A 304 -22.31 1.15 10.52
CA ALA A 304 -21.64 0.96 11.81
C ALA A 304 -22.66 0.83 12.97
N ARG A 305 -23.68 1.70 13.02
CA ARG A 305 -24.72 1.62 14.06
C ARG A 305 -25.55 0.34 13.92
N GLY A 306 -25.87 -0.07 12.72
CA GLY A 306 -26.55 -1.34 12.45
C GLY A 306 -25.79 -2.55 12.99
N VAL A 307 -24.46 -2.57 12.81
CA VAL A 307 -23.60 -3.63 13.39
C VAL A 307 -23.71 -3.65 14.92
N LEU A 308 -23.64 -2.49 15.57
CA LEU A 308 -23.74 -2.39 17.03
C LEU A 308 -25.13 -2.82 17.55
N TYR A 309 -26.23 -2.47 16.85
CA TYR A 309 -27.57 -2.95 17.20
C TYR A 309 -27.68 -4.48 17.13
N VAL A 310 -27.05 -5.09 16.13
CA VAL A 310 -27.03 -6.56 15.99
C VAL A 310 -26.35 -7.22 17.21
N GLN A 311 -25.29 -6.61 17.75
CA GLN A 311 -24.60 -7.13 18.95
C GLN A 311 -25.47 -7.04 20.21
N LEU A 312 -26.42 -6.10 20.28
CA LEU A 312 -27.42 -5.99 21.34
C LEU A 312 -28.66 -6.86 21.10
N ALA A 313 -28.66 -7.70 20.05
CA ALA A 313 -29.83 -8.46 19.60
C ALA A 313 -31.03 -7.57 19.19
N GLU A 314 -30.80 -6.27 18.91
CA GLU A 314 -31.80 -5.33 18.40
C GLU A 314 -31.87 -5.42 16.87
N TYR A 315 -32.14 -6.60 16.36
CA TYR A 315 -31.98 -6.95 14.93
C TYR A 315 -32.85 -6.10 13.98
N GLU A 316 -34.04 -5.70 14.41
CA GLU A 316 -34.95 -4.87 13.60
C GLU A 316 -34.38 -3.48 13.37
N LYS A 317 -33.78 -2.87 14.41
CA LYS A 317 -33.09 -1.59 14.29
C LYS A 317 -31.83 -1.72 13.42
N GLY A 318 -31.06 -2.79 13.64
CA GLY A 318 -29.87 -3.08 12.82
C GLY A 318 -30.23 -3.23 11.34
N GLN A 319 -31.32 -3.97 11.05
CA GLN A 319 -31.81 -4.13 9.68
C GLN A 319 -32.24 -2.80 9.05
N ALA A 320 -32.99 -1.97 9.77
CA ALA A 320 -33.41 -0.65 9.28
C ALA A 320 -32.21 0.23 8.91
N ASP A 321 -31.16 0.20 9.75
CA ASP A 321 -29.91 0.92 9.49
C ASP A 321 -29.16 0.36 8.28
N PHE A 322 -29.08 -0.95 8.08
CA PHE A 322 -28.47 -1.54 6.89
C PHE A 322 -29.26 -1.23 5.61
N GLU A 323 -30.58 -1.21 5.68
CA GLU A 323 -31.43 -0.78 4.56
C GLU A 323 -31.14 0.69 4.22
N LYS A 324 -31.04 1.56 5.24
CA LYS A 324 -30.70 2.97 5.04
C LYS A 324 -29.30 3.18 4.46
N ALA A 325 -28.30 2.44 4.97
CA ALA A 325 -26.95 2.46 4.42
C ALA A 325 -26.94 2.06 2.93
N TYR A 326 -27.69 1.02 2.56
CA TYR A 326 -27.83 0.58 1.18
C TYR A 326 -28.56 1.59 0.27
N GLU A 327 -29.61 2.26 0.78
CA GLU A 327 -30.29 3.33 0.04
C GLU A 327 -29.34 4.49 -0.28
N LEU A 328 -28.46 4.85 0.67
CA LEU A 328 -27.53 5.95 0.53
C LEU A 328 -26.34 5.60 -0.38
N ASP A 329 -25.86 4.36 -0.29
CA ASP A 329 -24.76 3.86 -1.12
C ASP A 329 -25.03 2.41 -1.59
N PRO A 330 -25.74 2.23 -2.71
CA PRO A 330 -26.00 0.90 -3.26
C PRO A 330 -24.76 0.17 -3.80
N SER A 331 -23.63 0.86 -3.92
CA SER A 331 -22.37 0.24 -4.40
C SER A 331 -21.76 -0.68 -3.34
N GLN A 332 -22.07 -0.46 -2.06
CA GLN A 332 -21.56 -1.27 -0.97
C GLN A 332 -22.35 -2.57 -0.82
N SER A 333 -21.75 -3.69 -1.21
CA SER A 333 -22.31 -5.03 -0.99
C SER A 333 -22.40 -5.43 0.47
N LEU A 334 -21.58 -4.80 1.33
CA LEU A 334 -21.57 -5.06 2.78
C LEU A 334 -22.92 -4.85 3.47
N SER A 335 -23.67 -3.80 3.09
CA SER A 335 -24.99 -3.55 3.69
C SER A 335 -26.01 -4.64 3.36
N SER A 336 -25.96 -5.20 2.15
CA SER A 336 -26.80 -6.33 1.76
C SER A 336 -26.38 -7.64 2.45
N ALA A 337 -25.08 -7.84 2.60
CA ALA A 337 -24.52 -8.98 3.32
C ALA A 337 -24.90 -8.93 4.81
N ALA A 338 -24.81 -7.75 5.43
CA ALA A 338 -25.17 -7.54 6.84
C ALA A 338 -26.65 -7.80 7.12
N GLN A 339 -27.56 -7.47 6.20
CA GLN A 339 -28.99 -7.82 6.32
C GLN A 339 -29.22 -9.34 6.35
N GLY A 340 -28.48 -10.09 5.52
CA GLY A 340 -28.52 -11.55 5.52
C GLY A 340 -27.97 -12.14 6.83
N LEU A 341 -26.81 -11.64 7.29
CA LEU A 341 -26.18 -12.07 8.54
C LEU A 341 -27.05 -11.77 9.76
N ALA A 342 -27.67 -10.59 9.84
CA ALA A 342 -28.58 -10.24 10.93
C ALA A 342 -29.81 -11.18 11.00
N ALA A 343 -30.35 -11.61 9.86
CA ALA A 343 -31.42 -12.58 9.81
C ALA A 343 -30.92 -13.99 10.21
N ALA A 344 -29.71 -14.37 9.81
CA ALA A 344 -29.09 -15.65 10.19
C ALA A 344 -28.88 -15.74 11.71
N GLN A 345 -28.44 -14.65 12.37
CA GLN A 345 -28.27 -14.60 13.83
C GLN A 345 -29.58 -14.75 14.61
N GLN A 346 -30.71 -14.40 14.00
CA GLN A 346 -32.03 -14.70 14.55
C GLN A 346 -32.42 -16.18 14.39
N ASN A 347 -31.52 -17.02 13.89
CA ASN A 347 -31.79 -18.41 13.48
C ASN A 347 -32.90 -18.53 12.41
N ASP A 348 -33.17 -17.44 11.68
CA ASP A 348 -34.11 -17.38 10.58
C ASP A 348 -33.36 -17.52 9.25
N LEU A 349 -32.80 -18.73 9.03
CA LEU A 349 -31.99 -19.05 7.86
C LEU A 349 -32.77 -18.95 6.55
N ASP A 350 -34.10 -19.10 6.59
CA ASP A 350 -34.97 -18.93 5.41
C ASP A 350 -35.05 -17.47 4.99
N ARG A 351 -35.26 -16.58 5.94
CA ARG A 351 -35.28 -15.14 5.71
C ARG A 351 -33.91 -14.61 5.28
N ALA A 352 -32.83 -15.13 5.91
CA ALA A 352 -31.45 -14.82 5.52
C ALA A 352 -31.18 -15.19 4.07
N LEU A 353 -31.53 -16.40 3.67
CA LEU A 353 -31.36 -16.90 2.31
C LEU A 353 -32.17 -16.08 1.30
N ALA A 354 -33.43 -15.78 1.60
CA ALA A 354 -34.26 -14.95 0.74
C ALA A 354 -33.68 -13.55 0.49
N LYS A 355 -33.14 -12.90 1.53
CA LYS A 355 -32.49 -11.58 1.40
C LYS A 355 -31.22 -11.65 0.57
N ILE A 356 -30.37 -12.66 0.79
CA ILE A 356 -29.15 -12.85 0.00
C ILE A 356 -29.51 -13.13 -1.47
N GLN A 357 -30.50 -13.96 -1.74
CA GLN A 357 -30.96 -14.24 -3.10
C GLN A 357 -31.52 -13.01 -3.82
N ALA A 358 -32.31 -12.19 -3.13
CA ALA A 358 -32.80 -10.92 -3.66
C ALA A 358 -31.65 -9.94 -3.99
N SER A 359 -30.58 -9.93 -3.19
CA SER A 359 -29.38 -9.14 -3.44
C SER A 359 -28.55 -9.70 -4.61
N LEU A 360 -28.43 -11.01 -4.71
CA LEU A 360 -27.76 -11.70 -5.84
C LEU A 360 -28.51 -11.49 -7.17
N ALA A 361 -29.83 -11.35 -7.14
CA ALA A 361 -30.60 -11.03 -8.35
C ALA A 361 -30.20 -9.65 -8.94
N ARG A 362 -29.73 -8.73 -8.10
CA ARG A 362 -29.22 -7.41 -8.52
C ARG A 362 -27.72 -7.40 -8.81
N LYS A 363 -26.96 -8.19 -8.05
CA LYS A 363 -25.48 -8.30 -8.13
C LYS A 363 -25.07 -9.78 -8.21
N PRO A 364 -25.28 -10.44 -9.36
CA PRO A 364 -25.09 -11.89 -9.48
C PRO A 364 -23.64 -12.37 -9.33
N ASN A 365 -22.68 -11.47 -9.48
CA ASN A 365 -21.25 -11.75 -9.38
C ASN A 365 -20.60 -11.09 -8.14
N ASP A 366 -21.35 -10.89 -7.07
CA ASP A 366 -20.80 -10.41 -5.81
C ASP A 366 -20.21 -11.58 -5.00
N PRO A 367 -18.90 -11.62 -4.77
CA PRO A 367 -18.25 -12.78 -4.14
C PRO A 367 -18.69 -12.97 -2.67
N ILE A 368 -19.01 -11.88 -1.95
CA ILE A 368 -19.44 -11.95 -0.55
C ILE A 368 -20.86 -12.52 -0.47
N LEU A 369 -21.78 -12.05 -1.32
CA LEU A 369 -23.15 -12.56 -1.34
C LEU A 369 -23.20 -14.03 -1.77
N LEU A 370 -22.36 -14.44 -2.74
CA LEU A 370 -22.21 -15.83 -3.14
C LEU A 370 -21.68 -16.71 -2.01
N TYR A 371 -20.67 -16.23 -1.29
CA TYR A 371 -20.14 -16.91 -0.11
C TYR A 371 -21.26 -17.10 0.94
N LEU A 372 -21.97 -16.03 1.29
CA LEU A 372 -23.05 -16.10 2.28
C LEU A 372 -24.20 -17.02 1.85
N GLN A 373 -24.52 -17.05 0.56
CA GLN A 373 -25.51 -18.02 0.06
C GLN A 373 -25.04 -19.47 0.31
N ALA A 374 -23.77 -19.75 0.04
CA ALA A 374 -23.21 -21.06 0.26
C ALA A 374 -23.19 -21.44 1.74
N ASP A 375 -22.79 -20.51 2.60
CA ASP A 375 -22.68 -20.70 4.04
C ASP A 375 -24.05 -20.95 4.68
N ILE A 376 -25.06 -20.11 4.40
CA ILE A 376 -26.42 -20.26 4.90
C ILE A 376 -27.03 -21.59 4.43
N LEU A 377 -26.81 -22.01 3.18
CA LEU A 377 -27.29 -23.31 2.70
C LEU A 377 -26.63 -24.49 3.41
N ALA A 378 -25.32 -24.38 3.68
CA ALA A 378 -24.58 -25.37 4.48
C ALA A 378 -25.05 -25.42 5.93
N GLU A 379 -25.37 -24.26 6.55
CA GLU A 379 -25.92 -24.18 7.90
C GLU A 379 -27.34 -24.75 7.99
N LYS A 380 -28.17 -24.57 6.97
CA LYS A 380 -29.48 -25.21 6.86
C LYS A 380 -29.42 -26.72 6.71
N GLY A 381 -28.23 -27.30 6.58
CA GLY A 381 -28.04 -28.74 6.45
C GLY A 381 -28.37 -29.24 5.05
N ALA A 382 -28.08 -28.50 4.01
CA ALA A 382 -28.23 -28.98 2.64
C ALA A 382 -27.47 -30.29 2.45
N ALA A 383 -28.20 -31.38 2.17
CA ALA A 383 -27.62 -32.73 2.07
C ALA A 383 -26.98 -32.96 0.70
N PRO A 384 -25.88 -33.74 0.62
CA PRO A 384 -25.27 -34.16 -0.65
C PRO A 384 -26.29 -34.74 -1.62
N GLY A 385 -26.27 -34.28 -2.87
CA GLY A 385 -27.22 -34.71 -3.90
C GLY A 385 -28.48 -33.85 -4.05
N THR A 386 -28.77 -32.94 -3.10
CA THR A 386 -29.90 -32.01 -3.22
C THR A 386 -29.59 -30.81 -4.12
N PRO A 387 -30.57 -30.15 -4.71
CA PRO A 387 -30.39 -28.91 -5.46
C PRO A 387 -29.76 -27.77 -4.63
N GLU A 388 -30.11 -27.71 -3.34
CA GLU A 388 -29.58 -26.75 -2.37
C GLU A 388 -28.08 -26.97 -2.17
N PHE A 389 -27.64 -28.21 -1.99
CA PHE A 389 -26.23 -28.55 -1.85
C PHE A 389 -25.44 -28.21 -3.12
N GLN A 390 -25.99 -28.50 -4.30
CA GLN A 390 -25.35 -28.14 -5.56
C GLN A 390 -25.25 -26.62 -5.74
N THR A 391 -26.27 -25.89 -5.28
CA THR A 391 -26.25 -24.43 -5.29
C THR A 391 -25.17 -23.89 -4.34
N ALA A 392 -25.07 -24.41 -3.11
CA ALA A 392 -24.03 -24.05 -2.17
C ALA A 392 -22.63 -24.27 -2.75
N MET A 393 -22.38 -25.46 -3.32
CA MET A 393 -21.11 -25.81 -3.97
C MET A 393 -20.77 -24.87 -5.14
N ARG A 394 -21.76 -24.52 -5.96
CA ARG A 394 -21.58 -23.61 -7.10
C ARG A 394 -21.26 -22.21 -6.63
N SER A 395 -22.01 -21.71 -5.66
CA SER A 395 -21.85 -20.35 -5.12
C SER A 395 -20.49 -20.18 -4.43
N ALA A 396 -20.06 -21.17 -3.62
CA ALA A 396 -18.73 -21.14 -3.01
C ALA A 396 -17.60 -21.12 -4.06
N ARG A 397 -17.67 -21.97 -5.09
CA ARG A 397 -16.69 -21.99 -6.18
C ARG A 397 -16.67 -20.70 -6.97
N GLN A 398 -17.85 -20.12 -7.25
CA GLN A 398 -17.94 -18.85 -7.97
C GLN A 398 -17.39 -17.69 -7.14
N ALA A 399 -17.67 -17.65 -5.84
CA ALA A 399 -17.09 -16.67 -4.91
C ALA A 399 -15.55 -16.70 -4.93
N ILE A 400 -14.97 -17.90 -4.86
CA ILE A 400 -13.51 -18.13 -4.93
C ILE A 400 -12.93 -17.71 -6.29
N ALA A 401 -13.64 -17.97 -7.38
CA ALA A 401 -13.20 -17.60 -8.72
C ALA A 401 -13.16 -16.08 -8.91
N LEU A 402 -14.15 -15.36 -8.34
CA LEU A 402 -14.23 -13.90 -8.38
C LEU A 402 -13.25 -13.22 -7.41
N GLN A 403 -13.05 -13.82 -6.22
CA GLN A 403 -12.15 -13.32 -5.20
C GLN A 403 -11.32 -14.46 -4.60
N PRO A 404 -10.18 -14.82 -5.19
CA PRO A 404 -9.35 -15.94 -4.75
C PRO A 404 -8.81 -15.81 -3.32
N THR A 405 -8.78 -14.59 -2.77
CA THR A 405 -8.33 -14.28 -1.40
C THR A 405 -9.44 -14.35 -0.36
N LEU A 406 -10.68 -14.73 -0.73
CA LEU A 406 -11.79 -14.91 0.20
C LEU A 406 -11.64 -16.27 0.91
N GLY A 407 -10.94 -16.27 2.07
CA GLY A 407 -10.64 -17.47 2.86
C GLY A 407 -11.91 -18.17 3.33
N ASP A 408 -12.90 -17.41 3.77
CA ASP A 408 -14.18 -17.93 4.30
C ASP A 408 -14.93 -18.75 3.27
N ALA A 409 -14.98 -18.31 2.00
CA ALA A 409 -15.58 -19.09 0.92
C ALA A 409 -14.89 -20.43 0.69
N ARG A 410 -13.55 -20.48 0.88
CA ARG A 410 -12.80 -21.76 0.84
C ARG A 410 -13.12 -22.65 2.04
N GLY A 411 -13.27 -22.05 3.23
CA GLY A 411 -13.68 -22.76 4.44
C GLY A 411 -15.04 -23.46 4.27
N VAL A 412 -16.02 -22.73 3.72
CA VAL A 412 -17.35 -23.29 3.40
C VAL A 412 -17.25 -24.37 2.34
N LEU A 413 -16.48 -24.16 1.27
CA LEU A 413 -16.29 -25.17 0.23
C LEU A 413 -15.65 -26.43 0.81
N ALA A 414 -14.68 -26.30 1.70
CA ALA A 414 -14.04 -27.42 2.39
C ALA A 414 -15.04 -28.21 3.26
N LYS A 415 -15.91 -27.51 4.00
CA LYS A 415 -17.01 -28.11 4.76
C LYS A 415 -17.94 -28.92 3.85
N LEU A 416 -18.37 -28.36 2.72
CA LEU A 416 -19.22 -29.06 1.75
C LEU A 416 -18.52 -30.29 1.14
N TYR A 417 -17.21 -30.22 0.86
CA TYR A 417 -16.43 -31.40 0.42
C TYR A 417 -16.36 -32.48 1.50
N LEU A 418 -16.21 -32.12 2.78
CA LEU A 418 -16.28 -33.10 3.89
C LEU A 418 -17.60 -33.81 3.95
N GLU A 419 -18.71 -33.08 3.84
CA GLU A 419 -20.07 -33.61 3.87
C GLU A 419 -20.36 -34.54 2.70
N SER A 420 -19.76 -34.25 1.52
CA SER A 420 -19.91 -35.12 0.33
C SER A 420 -18.88 -36.26 0.23
N GLY A 421 -18.02 -36.44 1.26
CA GLY A 421 -17.01 -37.49 1.30
C GLY A 421 -15.77 -37.24 0.43
N GLN A 422 -15.61 -36.05 -0.11
CA GLN A 422 -14.46 -35.63 -0.94
C GLN A 422 -13.34 -35.09 -0.02
N TYR A 423 -12.76 -36.01 0.77
CA TYR A 423 -11.87 -35.63 1.87
C TYR A 423 -10.53 -35.04 1.42
N LYS A 424 -10.02 -35.45 0.23
CA LYS A 424 -8.78 -34.91 -0.31
C LYS A 424 -8.96 -33.44 -0.74
N GLU A 425 -10.03 -33.19 -1.47
CA GLU A 425 -10.42 -31.86 -1.93
C GLU A 425 -10.70 -30.92 -0.73
N ALA A 426 -11.36 -31.46 0.31
CA ALA A 426 -11.58 -30.73 1.56
C ALA A 426 -10.25 -30.31 2.20
N ALA A 427 -9.27 -31.21 2.31
CA ALA A 427 -7.97 -30.91 2.88
C ALA A 427 -7.21 -29.86 2.07
N GLU A 428 -7.29 -29.91 0.73
CA GLU A 428 -6.65 -28.93 -0.15
C GLU A 428 -7.26 -27.51 0.05
N GLU A 429 -8.59 -27.40 0.04
CA GLU A 429 -9.24 -26.10 0.25
C GLU A 429 -9.01 -25.56 1.67
N CYS A 430 -8.98 -26.42 2.70
CA CYS A 430 -8.57 -26.01 4.05
C CYS A 430 -7.17 -25.42 4.09
N ARG A 431 -6.18 -26.06 3.44
CA ARG A 431 -4.80 -25.53 3.41
C ARG A 431 -4.73 -24.17 2.70
N LYS A 432 -5.46 -24.00 1.58
CA LYS A 432 -5.57 -22.71 0.88
C LYS A 432 -6.25 -21.66 1.75
N ALA A 433 -7.32 -22.00 2.45
CA ALA A 433 -8.00 -21.09 3.38
C ALA A 433 -7.06 -20.65 4.50
N LEU A 434 -6.33 -21.59 5.12
CA LEU A 434 -5.37 -21.33 6.19
C LEU A 434 -4.10 -20.58 5.73
N SER A 435 -3.79 -20.57 4.44
CA SER A 435 -2.73 -19.72 3.90
C SER A 435 -3.18 -18.25 3.81
N ILE A 436 -4.48 -17.98 3.76
CA ILE A 436 -5.09 -16.64 3.73
C ILE A 436 -5.37 -16.16 5.16
N ASN A 437 -6.10 -16.99 5.93
CA ASN A 437 -6.39 -16.74 7.35
C ASN A 437 -5.84 -17.88 8.21
N PRO A 438 -4.61 -17.73 8.74
CA PRO A 438 -3.99 -18.76 9.56
C PRO A 438 -4.73 -19.05 10.87
N ASN A 439 -5.54 -18.14 11.37
CA ASN A 439 -6.17 -18.23 12.70
C ASN A 439 -7.61 -18.76 12.67
N ASP A 440 -8.11 -19.18 11.53
CA ASP A 440 -9.46 -19.73 11.41
C ASP A 440 -9.57 -21.12 12.07
N GLN A 441 -10.13 -21.12 13.29
CA GLN A 441 -10.31 -22.34 14.09
C GLN A 441 -11.20 -23.37 13.41
N ALA A 442 -12.26 -22.94 12.71
CA ALA A 442 -13.19 -23.83 12.02
C ALA A 442 -12.48 -24.57 10.89
N THR A 443 -11.69 -23.86 10.08
CA THR A 443 -10.92 -24.46 8.98
C THR A 443 -9.82 -25.40 9.50
N VAL A 444 -9.12 -25.06 10.61
CA VAL A 444 -8.16 -25.99 11.24
C VAL A 444 -8.87 -27.28 11.67
N TYR A 445 -10.05 -27.16 12.28
CA TYR A 445 -10.83 -28.31 12.69
C TYR A 445 -11.29 -29.16 11.48
N HIS A 446 -11.77 -28.54 10.42
CA HIS A 446 -12.16 -29.21 9.20
C HIS A 446 -10.98 -29.93 8.52
N LEU A 447 -9.78 -29.33 8.53
CA LEU A 447 -8.58 -29.98 8.03
C LEU A 447 -8.24 -31.23 8.82
N ILE A 448 -8.30 -31.18 10.15
CA ILE A 448 -8.10 -32.37 11.01
C ILE A 448 -9.09 -33.47 10.66
N GLN A 449 -10.37 -33.12 10.45
CA GLN A 449 -11.39 -34.09 10.06
C GLN A 449 -11.08 -34.74 8.69
N ALA A 450 -10.74 -33.93 7.69
CA ALA A 450 -10.38 -34.39 6.35
C ALA A 450 -9.19 -35.35 6.40
N LEU A 451 -8.12 -34.99 7.12
CA LEU A 451 -6.92 -35.83 7.26
C LEU A 451 -7.19 -37.13 7.98
N ARG A 452 -8.01 -37.14 9.01
CA ARG A 452 -8.45 -38.39 9.67
C ARG A 452 -9.17 -39.34 8.70
N LYS A 453 -10.01 -38.80 7.83
CA LYS A 453 -10.79 -39.57 6.85
C LYS A 453 -9.93 -40.09 5.68
N THR A 454 -8.89 -39.36 5.29
CA THR A 454 -7.93 -39.80 4.27
C THR A 454 -6.88 -40.77 4.81
N GLY A 455 -6.72 -40.89 6.14
CA GLY A 455 -5.67 -41.68 6.77
C GLY A 455 -4.29 -40.98 6.83
N ASP A 456 -4.18 -39.73 6.39
CA ASP A 456 -2.93 -38.95 6.50
C ASP A 456 -2.87 -38.27 7.86
N THR A 457 -2.21 -38.91 8.82
CA THR A 457 -2.19 -38.47 10.21
C THR A 457 -0.97 -37.61 10.60
N ARG A 458 -0.05 -37.38 9.67
CA ARG A 458 1.27 -36.75 9.96
C ARG A 458 1.14 -35.32 10.50
N GLU A 459 0.25 -34.51 9.95
CA GLU A 459 0.05 -33.12 10.34
C GLU A 459 -0.91 -32.95 11.55
N ILE A 460 -1.63 -34.00 11.92
CA ILE A 460 -2.70 -33.90 12.93
C ILE A 460 -2.20 -33.45 14.30
N PRO A 461 -1.05 -33.93 14.84
CA PRO A 461 -0.56 -33.46 16.14
C PRO A 461 -0.33 -31.94 16.17
N ASP A 462 0.33 -31.40 15.17
CA ASP A 462 0.65 -29.97 15.08
C ASP A 462 -0.63 -29.11 14.92
N LEU A 463 -1.60 -29.62 14.13
CA LEU A 463 -2.89 -28.94 13.98
C LEU A 463 -3.72 -28.95 15.25
N LEU A 464 -3.65 -30.00 16.06
CA LEU A 464 -4.34 -30.07 17.36
C LEU A 464 -3.71 -29.08 18.35
N GLU A 465 -2.39 -29.01 18.41
CA GLU A 465 -1.67 -28.03 19.23
C GLU A 465 -2.04 -26.61 18.81
N ARG A 466 -2.02 -26.33 17.50
CA ARG A 466 -2.43 -25.03 16.94
C ARG A 466 -3.89 -24.68 17.31
N LEU A 467 -4.82 -25.61 17.18
CA LEU A 467 -6.22 -25.40 17.54
C LEU A 467 -6.39 -25.10 19.04
N ALA A 468 -5.63 -25.79 19.89
CA ALA A 468 -5.63 -25.54 21.33
C ALA A 468 -5.07 -24.15 21.66
N ALA A 469 -3.99 -23.73 21.01
CA ALA A 469 -3.42 -22.39 21.15
C ALA A 469 -4.39 -21.30 20.70
N LEU A 470 -5.04 -21.45 19.53
CA LEU A 470 -6.04 -20.51 19.03
C LEU A 470 -7.25 -20.38 19.96
N ARG A 471 -7.72 -21.48 20.55
CA ARG A 471 -8.81 -21.45 21.54
C ARG A 471 -8.41 -20.75 22.83
N LYS A 472 -7.19 -20.97 23.29
CA LYS A 472 -6.66 -20.28 24.47
C LYS A 472 -6.52 -18.78 24.23
N GLN A 473 -6.02 -18.41 23.06
CA GLN A 473 -5.92 -17.01 22.64
C GLN A 473 -7.30 -16.35 22.58
N ALA A 474 -8.29 -16.96 21.94
CA ALA A 474 -9.64 -16.43 21.85
C ALA A 474 -10.29 -16.25 23.25
N ALA A 475 -10.09 -17.19 24.17
CA ALA A 475 -10.57 -17.07 25.54
C ALA A 475 -9.88 -15.92 26.31
N HIS A 476 -8.59 -15.70 26.06
CA HIS A 476 -7.85 -14.59 26.65
C HIS A 476 -8.34 -13.23 26.09
N GLU A 477 -8.48 -13.11 24.78
CA GLU A 477 -9.02 -11.91 24.13
C GLU A 477 -10.44 -11.59 24.61
N GLN A 478 -11.29 -12.59 24.78
CA GLN A 478 -12.61 -12.41 25.34
C GLN A 478 -12.55 -11.90 26.79
N SER A 479 -11.63 -12.41 27.61
CA SER A 479 -11.42 -11.92 28.98
C SER A 479 -10.95 -10.46 29.00
N GLU A 480 -10.05 -10.08 28.10
CA GLU A 480 -9.57 -8.70 27.98
C GLU A 480 -10.70 -7.73 27.56
N ARG A 481 -11.56 -8.12 26.61
CA ARG A 481 -12.72 -7.30 26.19
C ARG A 481 -13.62 -6.92 27.38
N TYR A 482 -13.90 -7.86 28.25
CA TYR A 482 -14.71 -7.60 29.44
C TYR A 482 -14.02 -6.69 30.47
N GLN A 483 -12.69 -6.64 30.49
CA GLN A 483 -11.94 -5.88 31.49
C GLN A 483 -12.04 -4.35 31.25
N TYR A 484 -12.27 -3.90 30.01
CA TYR A 484 -12.33 -2.50 29.63
C TYR A 484 -13.69 -2.09 29.03
N LYS A 485 -14.77 -2.73 29.49
CA LYS A 485 -16.11 -2.32 29.07
C LYS A 485 -16.32 -0.84 29.40
N LEU A 486 -16.62 -0.03 28.37
CA LEU A 486 -16.92 1.38 28.54
C LEU A 486 -18.25 1.52 29.26
N VAL A 487 -18.24 1.98 30.50
CA VAL A 487 -19.47 2.24 31.26
C VAL A 487 -20.03 3.57 30.75
N GLU A 488 -21.34 3.64 30.55
CA GLU A 488 -22.06 4.90 30.37
C GLU A 488 -21.62 5.82 31.52
N GLY A 489 -21.02 6.96 31.20
CA GLY A 489 -20.64 7.92 32.19
C GLY A 489 -21.90 8.30 32.98
N ASP A 490 -21.84 8.18 34.33
CA ASP A 490 -22.90 8.60 35.21
C ASP A 490 -23.35 10.01 34.84
N SER A 491 -24.44 10.10 34.11
CA SER A 491 -25.16 11.36 33.87
C SER A 491 -25.88 11.85 35.15
N GLN A 492 -25.34 11.49 36.30
CA GLN A 492 -25.79 11.92 37.64
C GLN A 492 -24.62 12.50 38.43
N SER A 493 -24.17 13.68 38.05
CA SER A 493 -23.69 14.67 39.02
C SER A 493 -24.01 16.05 38.49
N LYS A 494 -25.04 16.60 39.07
CA LYS A 494 -25.62 17.95 39.07
C LYS A 494 -24.72 19.11 38.70
#